data_e50ee2bef6014c1fb46bc47f4ef7d6ed
#
_entry.id   e50ee2bef6014c1fb46bc47f4ef7d6ed
#
_cell.length_a   1.000
_cell.length_b   1.000
_cell.length_c   1.000
_cell.angle_alpha   90.00
_cell.angle_beta   90.00
_cell.angle_gamma   90.00
#
_symmetry.space_group_name_H-M   'P 1'
#
loop_
_entity.id
_entity.type
_entity.pdbx_description
1 polymer ?
#
loop_
_entity_poly.entity_id
_entity_poly.type
_entity_poly.pdbx_seq_one_letter_code
_entity_poly.pdbx_strand_id
1 'polypeptide(L)'
;LAVRLHQQAELARYRERRTGVLYAMSRDLATHRGTEMLAQLAAKHLREVFDAHVAIFLADAEKHVQLQRGELLFFELNPKESGVAQWVYDHHERAGLGTDTLPGASALYLPLVASSGAIGVVAVRPKDPALLLDPEHLHLLESLVNQVALAIERTRLSDEAQQAHVAAEAERMRSTILSSVSHDLRTPLATISGAASSLAEGREELNAADRRDLARSIYREADRLDRLLKNLLDMMRLEAGAVRLNKEWHSLDEIIGAALARQEGRLDGHAVSTAFPTDLPLV
;
A
#
# COMPACT_ATOMS: atom_id res chain seq x y z
N LEU A 1 54.23 17.65 -25.51
CA LEU A 1 53.32 16.62 -26.03
C LEU A 1 52.99 15.61 -24.94
N ALA A 2 53.96 15.05 -24.19
CA ALA A 2 53.76 14.04 -23.16
C ALA A 2 52.82 14.50 -22.04
N VAL A 3 52.91 15.75 -21.54
CA VAL A 3 52.06 16.30 -20.50
C VAL A 3 50.59 16.38 -20.94
N ARG A 4 50.33 16.80 -22.19
CA ARG A 4 48.95 16.85 -22.72
C ARG A 4 48.34 15.46 -22.92
N LEU A 5 49.12 14.46 -23.34
CA LEU A 5 48.65 13.09 -23.42
C LEU A 5 48.34 12.48 -22.05
N HIS A 6 49.17 12.79 -21.06
CA HIS A 6 48.92 12.32 -19.70
C HIS A 6 47.64 12.93 -19.12
N GLN A 7 47.45 14.24 -19.25
CA GLN A 7 46.22 14.93 -18.84
C GLN A 7 44.98 14.39 -19.57
N GLN A 8 45.07 14.14 -20.89
CA GLN A 8 43.93 13.54 -21.62
C GLN A 8 43.62 12.12 -21.16
N ALA A 9 44.64 11.32 -20.84
CA ALA A 9 44.44 9.98 -20.33
C ALA A 9 43.82 9.98 -18.92
N GLU A 10 44.21 10.91 -18.05
CA GLU A 10 43.61 11.07 -16.71
C GLU A 10 42.13 11.52 -16.80
N LEU A 11 41.83 12.50 -17.66
CA LEU A 11 40.46 12.95 -17.90
C LEU A 11 39.58 11.83 -18.50
N ALA A 12 40.13 11.02 -19.40
CA ALA A 12 39.41 9.89 -19.97
C ALA A 12 39.08 8.82 -18.90
N ARG A 13 40.08 8.47 -18.09
CA ARG A 13 39.91 7.51 -16.97
C ARG A 13 38.88 8.01 -15.92
N TYR A 14 38.93 9.30 -15.62
CA TYR A 14 37.95 9.92 -14.69
C TYR A 14 36.53 9.84 -15.25
N ARG A 15 36.33 10.20 -16.53
CA ARG A 15 35.00 10.11 -17.19
C ARG A 15 34.49 8.68 -17.24
N GLU A 16 35.33 7.72 -17.54
CA GLU A 16 34.99 6.30 -17.58
C GLU A 16 34.53 5.81 -16.17
N ARG A 17 35.30 6.14 -15.13
CA ARG A 17 34.98 5.79 -13.74
C ARG A 17 33.65 6.44 -13.29
N ARG A 18 33.48 7.74 -13.60
CA ARG A 18 32.23 8.46 -13.34
C ARG A 18 31.01 7.80 -13.98
N THR A 19 31.10 7.47 -15.26
CA THR A 19 30.04 6.81 -16.02
C THR A 19 29.71 5.42 -15.42
N GLY A 20 30.76 4.67 -15.07
CA GLY A 20 30.60 3.35 -14.42
C GLY A 20 29.84 3.41 -13.08
N VAL A 21 30.19 4.38 -12.23
CA VAL A 21 29.52 4.58 -10.94
C VAL A 21 28.06 4.98 -11.13
N LEU A 22 27.78 5.96 -12.00
CA LEU A 22 26.42 6.40 -12.30
C LEU A 22 25.56 5.25 -12.85
N TYR A 23 26.14 4.44 -13.75
CA TYR A 23 25.44 3.29 -14.31
C TYR A 23 25.15 2.20 -13.26
N ALA A 24 26.14 1.86 -12.43
CA ALA A 24 25.98 0.85 -11.38
C ALA A 24 24.88 1.26 -10.40
N MET A 25 24.92 2.49 -9.90
CA MET A 25 23.91 3.02 -8.98
C MET A 25 22.52 3.08 -9.64
N SER A 26 22.43 3.58 -10.88
CA SER A 26 21.15 3.66 -11.61
C SER A 26 20.52 2.28 -11.80
N ARG A 27 21.33 1.27 -12.15
CA ARG A 27 20.87 -0.11 -12.28
C ARG A 27 20.36 -0.68 -10.97
N ASP A 28 21.11 -0.49 -9.89
CA ASP A 28 20.72 -1.02 -8.58
C ASP A 28 19.47 -0.33 -8.05
N LEU A 29 19.35 0.99 -8.21
CA LEU A 29 18.13 1.74 -7.86
C LEU A 29 16.92 1.37 -8.74
N ALA A 30 17.13 0.92 -9.98
CA ALA A 30 16.06 0.50 -10.88
C ALA A 30 15.51 -0.90 -10.56
N THR A 31 16.34 -1.77 -10.00
CA THR A 31 15.98 -3.18 -9.73
C THR A 31 15.34 -3.41 -8.36
N HIS A 32 15.52 -2.47 -7.45
CA HIS A 32 14.99 -2.59 -6.08
C HIS A 32 13.75 -1.71 -5.88
N ARG A 33 12.89 -2.12 -4.94
CA ARG A 33 11.67 -1.41 -4.57
C ARG A 33 11.66 -1.13 -3.06
N GLY A 34 10.86 -0.15 -2.68
CA GLY A 34 10.75 0.29 -1.29
C GLY A 34 11.73 1.40 -0.95
N THR A 35 11.19 2.47 -0.38
CA THR A 35 11.94 3.70 -0.05
C THR A 35 13.13 3.43 0.88
N GLU A 36 12.95 2.54 1.85
CA GLU A 36 14.01 2.18 2.81
C GLU A 36 15.18 1.44 2.14
N MET A 37 14.87 0.50 1.24
CA MET A 37 15.89 -0.24 0.48
C MET A 37 16.66 0.68 -0.46
N LEU A 38 15.97 1.62 -1.13
CA LEU A 38 16.61 2.60 -2.00
C LEU A 38 17.53 3.54 -1.21
N ALA A 39 17.10 4.00 -0.04
CA ALA A 39 17.94 4.81 0.85
C ALA A 39 19.18 4.03 1.33
N GLN A 40 19.05 2.76 1.63
CA GLN A 40 20.16 1.90 2.03
C GLN A 40 21.18 1.71 0.89
N LEU A 41 20.71 1.43 -0.32
CA LEU A 41 21.57 1.28 -1.52
C LEU A 41 22.25 2.58 -1.85
N ALA A 42 21.54 3.70 -1.83
CA ALA A 42 22.09 5.01 -2.08
C ALA A 42 23.18 5.37 -1.06
N ALA A 43 22.93 5.19 0.23
CA ALA A 43 23.93 5.43 1.27
C ALA A 43 25.18 4.55 1.09
N LYS A 44 25.02 3.28 0.68
CA LYS A 44 26.12 2.38 0.38
C LYS A 44 26.97 2.90 -0.79
N HIS A 45 26.35 3.20 -1.93
CA HIS A 45 27.07 3.69 -3.11
C HIS A 45 27.81 5.01 -2.83
N LEU A 46 27.14 5.97 -2.20
CA LEU A 46 27.75 7.25 -1.87
C LEU A 46 28.93 7.09 -0.90
N ARG A 47 28.84 6.18 0.06
CA ARG A 47 29.93 5.87 1.00
C ARG A 47 31.14 5.29 0.29
N GLU A 48 30.91 4.34 -0.62
CA GLU A 48 31.98 3.67 -1.36
C GLU A 48 32.68 4.63 -2.35
N VAL A 49 31.92 5.51 -3.00
CA VAL A 49 32.44 6.44 -4.02
C VAL A 49 33.22 7.58 -3.40
N PHE A 50 32.75 8.14 -2.29
CA PHE A 50 33.35 9.33 -1.68
C PHE A 50 34.17 9.03 -0.41
N ASP A 51 34.35 7.76 -0.04
CA ASP A 51 34.97 7.35 1.23
C ASP A 51 34.46 8.20 2.40
N ALA A 52 33.16 8.25 2.55
CA ALA A 52 32.46 9.21 3.42
C ALA A 52 31.50 8.51 4.36
N HIS A 53 31.18 9.18 5.49
CA HIS A 53 29.97 8.85 6.25
C HIS A 53 28.78 9.49 5.56
N VAL A 54 27.68 8.73 5.38
CA VAL A 54 26.51 9.17 4.64
C VAL A 54 25.27 8.93 5.48
N ALA A 55 24.39 9.92 5.50
CA ALA A 55 23.06 9.80 6.07
C ALA A 55 22.00 10.28 5.06
N ILE A 56 20.85 9.61 5.06
CA ILE A 56 19.70 9.98 4.24
C ILE A 56 18.53 10.26 5.16
N PHE A 57 18.01 11.45 5.06
CA PHE A 57 16.84 11.94 5.74
C PHE A 57 15.69 12.05 4.75
N LEU A 58 14.51 11.55 5.09
CA LEU A 58 13.31 11.70 4.28
C LEU A 58 12.26 12.46 5.07
N ALA A 59 11.49 13.27 4.35
CA ALA A 59 10.39 14.02 4.94
C ALA A 59 9.21 13.08 5.25
N ASP A 60 8.61 13.29 6.42
CA ASP A 60 7.33 12.70 6.81
C ASP A 60 6.14 13.52 6.27
N ALA A 61 4.92 13.14 6.66
CA ALA A 61 3.68 13.81 6.24
C ALA A 61 3.59 15.26 6.75
N GLU A 62 4.22 15.55 7.89
CA GLU A 62 4.30 16.87 8.52
C GLU A 62 5.46 17.73 7.98
N LYS A 63 6.18 17.24 6.96
CA LYS A 63 7.35 17.87 6.34
C LYS A 63 8.57 17.99 7.27
N HIS A 64 8.67 17.18 8.30
CA HIS A 64 9.86 17.05 9.11
C HIS A 64 10.77 15.98 8.53
N VAL A 65 12.06 16.29 8.42
CA VAL A 65 13.05 15.32 7.93
C VAL A 65 13.49 14.38 9.04
N GLN A 66 13.34 13.08 8.79
CA GLN A 66 13.72 12.03 9.71
C GLN A 66 14.81 11.15 9.10
N LEU A 67 15.78 10.74 9.93
CA LEU A 67 16.84 9.86 9.49
C LEU A 67 16.29 8.48 9.11
N GLN A 68 16.42 8.11 7.86
CA GLN A 68 16.02 6.80 7.34
C GLN A 68 17.20 5.81 7.40
N ARG A 69 18.39 6.26 6.97
CA ARG A 69 19.61 5.46 6.97
C ARG A 69 20.82 6.36 7.19
N GLY A 70 21.77 5.88 7.97
CA GLY A 70 23.02 6.56 8.25
C GLY A 70 23.78 5.94 9.39
N GLU A 71 24.95 6.47 9.64
CA GLU A 71 25.71 6.14 10.83
C GLU A 71 25.20 6.99 12.01
N LEU A 72 24.27 6.41 12.78
CA LEU A 72 23.58 7.01 13.92
C LEU A 72 24.47 7.84 14.83
N LEU A 73 25.69 7.36 15.10
CA LEU A 73 26.66 8.04 15.97
C LEU A 73 27.11 9.42 15.45
N PHE A 74 27.01 9.69 14.14
CA PHE A 74 27.50 10.94 13.55
C PHE A 74 26.39 11.95 13.25
N PHE A 75 25.15 11.50 12.99
CA PHE A 75 24.09 12.35 12.48
C PHE A 75 22.87 12.47 13.40
N GLU A 76 22.52 11.41 14.16
CA GLU A 76 21.27 11.37 14.93
C GLU A 76 21.36 12.01 16.32
N LEU A 77 22.56 11.99 16.92
CA LEU A 77 22.76 12.47 18.30
C LEU A 77 23.05 13.98 18.42
N ASN A 78 23.14 14.69 17.29
CA ASN A 78 23.42 16.12 17.29
C ASN A 78 22.22 16.95 16.80
N PRO A 79 21.47 17.62 17.69
CA PRO A 79 20.35 18.47 17.31
C PRO A 79 20.68 19.56 16.29
N LYS A 80 21.96 20.00 16.24
CA LYS A 80 22.42 20.97 15.23
C LYS A 80 22.39 20.39 13.82
N GLU A 81 22.82 19.15 13.66
CA GLU A 81 22.88 18.47 12.36
C GLU A 81 21.45 18.21 11.81
N SER A 82 20.52 17.82 12.68
CA SER A 82 19.10 17.68 12.30
C SER A 82 18.50 19.04 11.88
N GLY A 83 18.88 20.13 12.56
CA GLY A 83 18.47 21.48 12.18
C GLY A 83 19.01 21.90 10.81
N VAL A 84 20.25 21.54 10.47
CA VAL A 84 20.83 21.80 9.14
C VAL A 84 20.10 20.99 8.07
N ALA A 85 19.81 19.73 8.33
CA ALA A 85 19.03 18.89 7.40
C ALA A 85 17.63 19.48 7.14
N GLN A 86 16.93 19.93 8.18
CA GLN A 86 15.63 20.58 8.03
C GLN A 86 15.75 21.88 7.24
N TRP A 87 16.75 22.69 7.52
CA TRP A 87 17.00 23.94 6.78
C TRP A 87 17.19 23.69 5.27
N VAL A 88 18.02 22.71 4.92
CA VAL A 88 18.28 22.30 3.53
C VAL A 88 17.01 21.81 2.84
N TYR A 89 16.18 21.06 3.55
CA TYR A 89 14.89 20.60 3.05
C TYR A 89 13.93 21.78 2.74
N ASP A 90 13.86 22.75 3.67
CA ASP A 90 12.93 23.87 3.57
C ASP A 90 13.35 24.88 2.49
N HIS A 91 14.67 25.11 2.30
CA HIS A 91 15.19 26.11 1.35
C HIS A 91 15.60 25.52 0.01
N HIS A 92 15.68 24.18 -0.14
CA HIS A 92 16.12 23.49 -1.34
C HIS A 92 17.53 23.84 -1.80
N GLU A 93 18.35 24.36 -0.90
CA GLU A 93 19.71 24.77 -1.14
C GLU A 93 20.68 23.91 -0.32
N ARG A 94 21.89 23.69 -0.88
CA ARG A 94 22.95 22.97 -0.16
C ARG A 94 23.49 23.84 0.98
N ALA A 95 23.85 23.20 2.10
CA ALA A 95 24.43 23.85 3.25
C ALA A 95 25.46 22.95 3.96
N GLY A 96 26.24 23.52 4.82
CA GLY A 96 27.21 22.81 5.68
C GLY A 96 28.63 22.86 5.14
N LEU A 97 29.37 21.78 5.36
CA LEU A 97 30.81 21.68 5.08
C LEU A 97 31.12 22.07 3.62
N GLY A 98 32.04 23.03 3.44
CA GLY A 98 32.49 23.51 2.11
C GLY A 98 31.49 24.46 1.43
N THR A 99 30.50 24.99 2.15
CA THR A 99 29.54 26.00 1.65
C THR A 99 29.61 27.28 2.46
N ASP A 100 29.08 28.38 1.90
CA ASP A 100 28.94 29.65 2.63
C ASP A 100 27.74 29.64 3.61
N THR A 101 26.84 28.65 3.45
CA THR A 101 25.63 28.50 4.27
C THR A 101 25.86 27.47 5.36
N LEU A 102 25.71 27.86 6.61
CA LEU A 102 25.89 27.00 7.81
C LEU A 102 27.23 26.25 7.81
N PRO A 103 28.39 26.91 7.56
CA PRO A 103 29.70 26.28 7.38
C PRO A 103 30.22 25.52 8.61
N GLY A 104 29.59 25.72 9.75
CA GLY A 104 29.94 25.04 11.01
C GLY A 104 29.31 23.66 11.18
N ALA A 105 28.55 23.16 10.18
CA ALA A 105 28.05 21.79 10.20
C ALA A 105 29.16 20.79 9.89
N SER A 106 29.02 19.57 10.41
CA SER A 106 30.06 18.52 10.29
C SER A 106 30.06 17.81 8.93
N ALA A 107 29.03 18.00 8.10
CA ALA A 107 28.83 17.39 6.80
C ALA A 107 28.33 18.40 5.77
N LEU A 108 28.42 18.05 4.50
CA LEU A 108 27.71 18.71 3.41
C LEU A 108 26.31 18.10 3.32
N TYR A 109 25.30 18.95 3.30
CA TYR A 109 23.89 18.59 3.16
C TYR A 109 23.37 19.02 1.78
N LEU A 110 22.79 18.09 1.07
CA LEU A 110 22.22 18.27 -0.28
C LEU A 110 20.74 17.88 -0.28
N PRO A 111 19.86 18.72 -0.85
CA PRO A 111 18.46 18.38 -0.95
C PRO A 111 18.24 17.24 -1.95
N LEU A 112 17.37 16.31 -1.63
CA LEU A 112 16.80 15.33 -2.57
C LEU A 112 15.61 16.01 -3.26
N VAL A 113 15.87 16.61 -4.42
CA VAL A 113 14.85 17.35 -5.18
C VAL A 113 14.25 16.44 -6.24
N ALA A 114 12.93 16.25 -6.15
CA ALA A 114 12.12 15.52 -7.08
C ALA A 114 11.19 16.46 -7.87
N SER A 115 10.31 15.94 -8.72
CA SER A 115 9.40 16.77 -9.53
C SER A 115 8.38 17.54 -8.67
N SER A 116 8.02 17.00 -7.52
CA SER A 116 7.08 17.58 -6.55
C SER A 116 7.74 18.52 -5.52
N GLY A 117 9.06 18.72 -5.59
CA GLY A 117 9.86 19.49 -4.63
C GLY A 117 10.86 18.64 -3.86
N ALA A 118 11.38 19.15 -2.76
CA ALA A 118 12.28 18.38 -1.91
C ALA A 118 11.51 17.24 -1.21
N ILE A 119 12.07 16.04 -1.26
CA ILE A 119 11.53 14.83 -0.62
C ILE A 119 12.39 14.37 0.57
N GLY A 120 13.56 14.96 0.73
CA GLY A 120 14.51 14.64 1.78
C GLY A 120 15.83 15.34 1.61
N VAL A 121 16.83 14.87 2.33
CA VAL A 121 18.20 15.43 2.35
C VAL A 121 19.22 14.30 2.45
N VAL A 122 20.33 14.44 1.76
CA VAL A 122 21.52 13.58 1.92
C VAL A 122 22.59 14.39 2.61
N ALA A 123 23.13 13.85 3.69
CA ALA A 123 24.31 14.37 4.38
C ALA A 123 25.53 13.52 4.04
N VAL A 124 26.61 14.15 3.63
CA VAL A 124 27.87 13.50 3.24
C VAL A 124 29.03 14.15 4.01
N ARG A 125 29.76 13.34 4.77
CA ARG A 125 30.95 13.74 5.49
C ARG A 125 32.13 12.91 5.00
N PRO A 126 32.90 13.36 3.99
CA PRO A 126 34.05 12.63 3.50
C PRO A 126 35.17 12.61 4.55
N LYS A 127 36.01 11.58 4.51
CA LYS A 127 37.21 11.52 5.36
C LYS A 127 38.22 12.62 5.00
N ASP A 128 38.31 12.95 3.71
CA ASP A 128 39.09 14.08 3.19
C ASP A 128 38.16 15.21 2.75
N PRO A 129 38.03 16.30 3.52
CA PRO A 129 37.20 17.46 3.13
C PRO A 129 37.62 18.12 1.81
N ALA A 130 38.87 17.96 1.36
CA ALA A 130 39.34 18.53 0.11
C ALA A 130 38.59 17.98 -1.12
N LEU A 131 38.03 16.78 -1.02
CA LEU A 131 37.19 16.20 -2.07
C LEU A 131 35.94 17.04 -2.40
N LEU A 132 35.39 17.76 -1.42
CA LEU A 132 34.23 18.64 -1.63
C LEU A 132 34.60 20.00 -2.24
N LEU A 133 35.88 20.36 -2.25
CA LEU A 133 36.38 21.58 -2.87
C LEU A 133 36.61 21.41 -4.38
N ASP A 134 36.71 20.17 -4.85
CA ASP A 134 36.83 19.88 -6.27
C ASP A 134 35.44 19.94 -6.95
N PRO A 135 35.24 20.86 -7.90
CA PRO A 135 33.98 21.03 -8.60
C PRO A 135 33.52 19.75 -9.33
N GLU A 136 34.42 18.91 -9.80
CA GLU A 136 34.06 17.67 -10.50
C GLU A 136 33.49 16.62 -9.56
N HIS A 137 34.08 16.47 -8.36
CA HIS A 137 33.57 15.58 -7.32
C HIS A 137 32.21 16.05 -6.80
N LEU A 138 32.06 17.35 -6.57
CA LEU A 138 30.79 17.93 -6.15
C LEU A 138 29.69 17.71 -7.18
N HIS A 139 29.98 17.93 -8.47
CA HIS A 139 29.02 17.71 -9.54
C HIS A 139 28.62 16.22 -9.70
N LEU A 140 29.58 15.30 -9.49
CA LEU A 140 29.26 13.87 -9.44
C LEU A 140 28.34 13.55 -8.27
N LEU A 141 28.60 14.08 -7.08
CA LEU A 141 27.77 13.90 -5.90
C LEU A 141 26.34 14.42 -6.14
N GLU A 142 26.20 15.65 -6.65
CA GLU A 142 24.88 16.22 -7.00
C GLU A 142 24.14 15.35 -8.03
N SER A 143 24.85 14.81 -9.02
CA SER A 143 24.25 13.92 -10.03
C SER A 143 23.74 12.62 -9.41
N LEU A 144 24.48 12.02 -8.49
CA LEU A 144 24.08 10.81 -7.78
C LEU A 144 22.90 11.09 -6.83
N VAL A 145 22.92 12.20 -6.10
CA VAL A 145 21.84 12.62 -5.22
C VAL A 145 20.54 12.83 -5.99
N ASN A 146 20.61 13.44 -7.18
CA ASN A 146 19.45 13.59 -8.07
C ASN A 146 18.90 12.24 -8.54
N GLN A 147 19.76 11.27 -8.86
CA GLN A 147 19.29 9.91 -9.20
C GLN A 147 18.57 9.23 -8.03
N VAL A 148 19.06 9.40 -6.81
CA VAL A 148 18.39 8.90 -5.60
C VAL A 148 17.00 9.53 -5.45
N ALA A 149 16.92 10.87 -5.60
CA ALA A 149 15.65 11.58 -5.50
C ALA A 149 14.60 11.03 -6.49
N LEU A 150 14.99 10.90 -7.76
CA LEU A 150 14.12 10.37 -8.82
C LEU A 150 13.70 8.91 -8.56
N ALA A 151 14.61 8.07 -8.06
CA ALA A 151 14.30 6.67 -7.75
C ALA A 151 13.29 6.54 -6.59
N ILE A 152 13.48 7.34 -5.54
CA ILE A 152 12.56 7.37 -4.38
C ILE A 152 11.20 7.92 -4.79
N GLU A 153 11.15 9.02 -5.55
CA GLU A 153 9.91 9.60 -6.06
C GLU A 153 9.12 8.58 -6.90
N ARG A 154 9.80 7.93 -7.86
CA ARG A 154 9.17 6.91 -8.69
C ARG A 154 8.55 5.79 -7.86
N THR A 155 9.23 5.34 -6.81
CA THR A 155 8.71 4.30 -5.92
C THR A 155 7.49 4.79 -5.15
N ARG A 156 7.54 5.99 -4.57
CA ARG A 156 6.39 6.59 -3.87
C ARG A 156 5.17 6.73 -4.77
N LEU A 157 5.36 7.28 -5.98
CA LEU A 157 4.27 7.42 -6.95
C LEU A 157 3.69 6.07 -7.39
N SER A 158 4.54 5.05 -7.55
CA SER A 158 4.08 3.69 -7.86
C SER A 158 3.25 3.08 -6.73
N ASP A 159 3.67 3.27 -5.48
CA ASP A 159 2.96 2.76 -4.31
C ASP A 159 1.62 3.50 -4.12
N GLU A 160 1.59 4.82 -4.29
CA GLU A 160 0.37 5.63 -4.25
C GLU A 160 -0.61 5.22 -5.36
N ALA A 161 -0.13 5.04 -6.60
CA ALA A 161 -0.97 4.59 -7.71
C ALA A 161 -1.54 3.19 -7.46
N GLN A 162 -0.75 2.27 -6.89
CA GLN A 162 -1.20 0.93 -6.53
C GLN A 162 -2.28 0.97 -5.43
N GLN A 163 -2.09 1.78 -4.39
CA GLN A 163 -3.08 1.96 -3.33
C GLN A 163 -4.38 2.56 -3.86
N ALA A 164 -4.28 3.59 -4.71
CA ALA A 164 -5.45 4.20 -5.36
C ALA A 164 -6.18 3.20 -6.26
N HIS A 165 -5.45 2.35 -6.98
CA HIS A 165 -6.04 1.31 -7.82
C HIS A 165 -6.82 0.28 -6.99
N VAL A 166 -6.23 -0.23 -5.92
CA VAL A 166 -6.89 -1.18 -5.00
C VAL A 166 -8.15 -0.56 -4.38
N ALA A 167 -8.08 0.70 -3.93
CA ALA A 167 -9.23 1.40 -3.38
C ALA A 167 -10.35 1.58 -4.43
N ALA A 168 -10.00 1.94 -5.68
CA ALA A 168 -10.96 2.09 -6.76
C ALA A 168 -11.61 0.76 -7.16
N GLU A 169 -10.87 -0.35 -7.16
CA GLU A 169 -11.42 -1.68 -7.41
C GLU A 169 -12.39 -2.12 -6.32
N ALA A 170 -12.04 -1.90 -5.04
CA ALA A 170 -12.92 -2.19 -3.92
C ALA A 170 -14.24 -1.40 -4.01
N GLU A 171 -14.18 -0.11 -4.35
CA GLU A 171 -15.39 0.72 -4.52
C GLU A 171 -16.24 0.29 -5.72
N ARG A 172 -15.62 -0.09 -6.84
CA ARG A 172 -16.34 -0.66 -8.00
C ARG A 172 -17.06 -1.95 -7.65
N MET A 173 -16.37 -2.85 -6.93
CA MET A 173 -16.97 -4.10 -6.47
C MET A 173 -18.16 -3.85 -5.56
N ARG A 174 -18.02 -2.92 -4.59
CA ARG A 174 -19.10 -2.51 -3.70
C ARG A 174 -20.31 -1.96 -4.46
N SER A 175 -20.09 -1.08 -5.43
CA SER A 175 -21.14 -0.51 -6.29
C SER A 175 -21.85 -1.60 -7.10
N THR A 176 -21.11 -2.55 -7.67
CA THR A 176 -21.67 -3.67 -8.44
C THR A 176 -22.55 -4.56 -7.57
N ILE A 177 -22.08 -4.91 -6.36
CA ILE A 177 -22.86 -5.71 -5.39
C ILE A 177 -24.17 -4.99 -5.04
N LEU A 178 -24.09 -3.69 -4.70
CA LEU A 178 -25.29 -2.90 -4.34
C LEU A 178 -26.29 -2.82 -5.49
N SER A 179 -25.82 -2.68 -6.73
CA SER A 179 -26.68 -2.69 -7.93
C SER A 179 -27.37 -4.04 -8.13
N SER A 180 -26.63 -5.15 -8.03
CA SER A 180 -27.17 -6.51 -8.12
C SER A 180 -28.20 -6.79 -7.03
N VAL A 181 -27.86 -6.47 -5.78
CA VAL A 181 -28.78 -6.63 -4.64
C VAL A 181 -30.06 -5.81 -4.82
N SER A 182 -29.95 -4.57 -5.32
CA SER A 182 -31.11 -3.71 -5.60
C SER A 182 -32.03 -4.32 -6.63
N HIS A 183 -31.46 -4.95 -7.68
CA HIS A 183 -32.22 -5.66 -8.70
C HIS A 183 -32.91 -6.90 -8.11
N ASP A 184 -32.21 -7.71 -7.33
CA ASP A 184 -32.68 -8.96 -6.75
C ASP A 184 -33.75 -8.74 -5.64
N LEU A 185 -33.75 -7.57 -5.01
CA LEU A 185 -34.80 -7.15 -4.07
C LEU A 185 -36.05 -6.62 -4.79
N ARG A 186 -35.89 -5.96 -5.95
CA ARG A 186 -37.00 -5.33 -6.68
C ARG A 186 -38.00 -6.35 -7.22
N THR A 187 -37.51 -7.47 -7.73
CA THR A 187 -38.35 -8.51 -8.33
C THR A 187 -39.35 -9.14 -7.35
N PRO A 188 -38.92 -9.67 -6.18
CA PRO A 188 -39.86 -10.21 -5.18
C PRO A 188 -40.77 -9.13 -4.61
N LEU A 189 -40.28 -7.91 -4.44
CA LEU A 189 -41.09 -6.78 -3.95
C LEU A 189 -42.21 -6.43 -4.92
N ALA A 190 -41.94 -6.43 -6.25
CA ALA A 190 -42.96 -6.21 -7.28
C ALA A 190 -44.03 -7.32 -7.25
N THR A 191 -43.61 -8.57 -7.04
CA THR A 191 -44.54 -9.72 -6.95
C THR A 191 -45.44 -9.58 -5.71
N ILE A 192 -44.85 -9.23 -4.56
CA ILE A 192 -45.62 -8.99 -3.32
C ILE A 192 -46.63 -7.86 -3.51
N SER A 193 -46.16 -6.71 -4.05
CA SER A 193 -47.00 -5.54 -4.28
C SER A 193 -48.15 -5.85 -5.26
N GLY A 194 -47.89 -6.56 -6.34
CA GLY A 194 -48.93 -6.96 -7.32
C GLY A 194 -49.95 -7.91 -6.72
N ALA A 195 -49.50 -8.95 -5.99
CA ALA A 195 -50.41 -9.88 -5.31
C ALA A 195 -51.23 -9.21 -4.20
N ALA A 196 -50.63 -8.31 -3.44
CA ALA A 196 -51.31 -7.54 -2.41
C ALA A 196 -52.34 -6.56 -2.98
N SER A 197 -51.98 -5.86 -4.08
CA SER A 197 -52.94 -4.98 -4.80
C SER A 197 -54.16 -5.76 -5.32
N SER A 198 -53.94 -6.93 -5.93
CA SER A 198 -55.02 -7.80 -6.39
C SER A 198 -55.97 -8.26 -5.28
N LEU A 199 -55.41 -8.53 -4.10
CA LEU A 199 -56.19 -8.85 -2.91
C LEU A 199 -56.96 -7.66 -2.35
N ALA A 200 -56.34 -6.45 -2.36
CA ALA A 200 -56.93 -5.23 -1.79
C ALA A 200 -58.01 -4.59 -2.67
N GLU A 201 -57.89 -4.68 -4.02
CA GLU A 201 -58.86 -4.13 -4.95
C GLU A 201 -60.18 -4.88 -4.97
N GLY A 202 -60.29 -5.99 -4.23
CA GLY A 202 -61.55 -6.66 -3.92
C GLY A 202 -62.31 -7.10 -5.19
N ARG A 203 -61.59 -7.53 -6.26
CA ARG A 203 -62.29 -8.04 -7.47
C ARG A 203 -63.22 -9.18 -7.08
N GLU A 204 -64.50 -8.96 -7.25
CA GLU A 204 -65.57 -9.93 -6.91
C GLU A 204 -65.36 -11.30 -7.58
N GLU A 205 -64.50 -11.40 -8.57
CA GLU A 205 -64.16 -12.60 -9.34
C GLU A 205 -63.12 -13.52 -8.68
N LEU A 206 -62.40 -13.10 -7.62
CA LEU A 206 -61.41 -13.93 -6.95
C LEU A 206 -62.10 -14.99 -6.05
N ASN A 207 -61.98 -16.26 -6.44
CA ASN A 207 -62.43 -17.36 -5.60
C ASN A 207 -61.50 -17.60 -4.39
N ALA A 208 -61.92 -18.46 -3.47
CA ALA A 208 -61.18 -18.73 -2.22
C ALA A 208 -59.83 -19.44 -2.51
N ALA A 209 -59.66 -20.14 -3.59
CA ALA A 209 -58.40 -20.78 -4.01
C ALA A 209 -57.41 -19.73 -4.50
N ASP A 210 -57.85 -18.82 -5.40
CA ASP A 210 -57.01 -17.72 -5.92
C ASP A 210 -56.50 -16.82 -4.83
N ARG A 211 -57.33 -16.47 -3.84
CA ARG A 211 -56.90 -15.67 -2.65
C ARG A 211 -55.84 -16.38 -1.84
N ARG A 212 -55.93 -17.69 -1.64
CA ARG A 212 -54.94 -18.49 -0.91
C ARG A 212 -53.63 -18.54 -1.69
N ASP A 213 -53.66 -18.65 -3.03
CA ASP A 213 -52.47 -18.72 -3.83
C ASP A 213 -51.73 -17.38 -3.92
N LEU A 214 -52.48 -16.27 -3.97
CA LEU A 214 -51.89 -14.93 -3.85
C LEU A 214 -51.24 -14.72 -2.46
N ALA A 215 -51.90 -15.11 -1.39
CA ALA A 215 -51.37 -15.01 -0.02
C ALA A 215 -50.12 -15.89 0.15
N ARG A 216 -50.11 -17.11 -0.42
CA ARG A 216 -48.94 -17.98 -0.41
C ARG A 216 -47.79 -17.39 -1.23
N SER A 217 -48.07 -16.73 -2.35
CA SER A 217 -47.05 -16.04 -3.17
C SER A 217 -46.40 -14.90 -2.35
N ILE A 218 -47.20 -14.07 -1.71
CA ILE A 218 -46.69 -13.00 -0.83
C ILE A 218 -45.78 -13.58 0.25
N TYR A 219 -46.22 -14.62 0.93
CA TYR A 219 -45.44 -15.25 2.01
C TYR A 219 -44.09 -15.80 1.51
N ARG A 220 -44.09 -16.52 0.37
CA ARG A 220 -42.86 -17.08 -0.21
C ARG A 220 -41.85 -16.02 -0.61
N GLU A 221 -42.31 -14.93 -1.23
CA GLU A 221 -41.41 -13.86 -1.63
C GLU A 221 -40.91 -13.03 -0.44
N ALA A 222 -41.72 -12.85 0.59
CA ALA A 222 -41.29 -12.21 1.84
C ALA A 222 -40.22 -13.04 2.56
N ASP A 223 -40.39 -14.36 2.67
CA ASP A 223 -39.38 -15.26 3.23
C ASP A 223 -38.06 -15.27 2.40
N ARG A 224 -38.19 -15.19 1.09
CA ARG A 224 -37.02 -15.05 0.20
C ARG A 224 -36.27 -13.74 0.45
N LEU A 225 -36.98 -12.62 0.61
CA LEU A 225 -36.39 -11.31 0.93
C LEU A 225 -35.68 -11.32 2.27
N ASP A 226 -36.27 -11.93 3.29
CA ASP A 226 -35.64 -12.03 4.62
C ASP A 226 -34.30 -12.79 4.57
N ARG A 227 -34.26 -13.88 3.80
CA ARG A 227 -33.01 -14.64 3.57
C ARG A 227 -31.95 -13.83 2.83
N LEU A 228 -32.33 -13.10 1.78
CA LEU A 228 -31.42 -12.25 1.03
C LEU A 228 -30.85 -11.15 1.93
N LEU A 229 -31.69 -10.53 2.75
CA LEU A 229 -31.29 -9.50 3.69
C LEU A 229 -30.32 -10.02 4.76
N LYS A 230 -30.60 -11.19 5.34
CA LYS A 230 -29.71 -11.85 6.31
C LYS A 230 -28.35 -12.15 5.70
N ASN A 231 -28.30 -12.71 4.48
CA ASN A 231 -27.05 -13.00 3.79
C ASN A 231 -26.24 -11.73 3.52
N LEU A 232 -26.90 -10.63 3.14
CA LEU A 232 -26.26 -9.34 2.92
C LEU A 232 -25.68 -8.77 4.22
N LEU A 233 -26.44 -8.81 5.30
CA LEU A 233 -25.98 -8.34 6.62
C LEU A 233 -24.80 -9.17 7.15
N ASP A 234 -24.83 -10.47 6.95
CA ASP A 234 -23.74 -11.36 7.35
C ASP A 234 -22.48 -11.09 6.53
N MET A 235 -22.61 -10.85 5.22
CA MET A 235 -21.50 -10.43 4.37
C MET A 235 -20.89 -9.09 4.82
N MET A 236 -21.72 -8.10 5.11
CA MET A 236 -21.25 -6.79 5.63
C MET A 236 -20.54 -6.91 6.97
N ARG A 237 -21.00 -7.80 7.87
CA ARG A 237 -20.33 -8.07 9.15
C ARG A 237 -18.98 -8.73 8.97
N LEU A 238 -18.86 -9.65 8.00
CA LEU A 238 -17.58 -10.28 7.64
C LEU A 238 -16.58 -9.26 7.07
N GLU A 239 -17.02 -8.40 6.15
CA GLU A 239 -16.18 -7.35 5.57
C GLU A 239 -15.71 -6.32 6.62
N ALA A 240 -16.58 -5.97 7.55
CA ALA A 240 -16.24 -5.07 8.66
C ALA A 240 -15.30 -5.70 9.71
N GLY A 241 -14.93 -6.98 9.56
CA GLY A 241 -14.13 -7.69 10.57
C GLY A 241 -14.84 -7.84 11.93
N ALA A 242 -16.15 -7.58 11.96
CA ALA A 242 -16.94 -7.59 13.20
C ALA A 242 -17.30 -9.00 13.70
N VAL A 243 -17.00 -10.03 12.92
CA VAL A 243 -17.27 -11.42 13.29
C VAL A 243 -16.18 -11.90 14.25
N ARG A 244 -16.50 -12.03 15.51
CA ARG A 244 -15.65 -12.72 16.48
C ARG A 244 -15.91 -14.21 16.36
N LEU A 245 -14.88 -14.96 15.93
CA LEU A 245 -14.92 -16.41 15.93
C LEU A 245 -14.82 -16.89 17.39
N ASN A 246 -15.86 -17.57 17.86
CA ASN A 246 -15.78 -18.37 19.07
C ASN A 246 -15.30 -19.76 18.67
N LYS A 247 -14.02 -20.04 18.89
CA LYS A 247 -13.42 -21.32 18.54
C LYS A 247 -13.61 -22.27 19.71
N GLU A 248 -14.45 -23.28 19.53
CA GLU A 248 -14.72 -24.34 20.49
C GLU A 248 -14.51 -25.69 19.79
N TRP A 249 -14.10 -26.68 20.55
CA TRP A 249 -13.96 -28.02 20.03
C TRP A 249 -15.32 -28.67 19.89
N HIS A 250 -15.69 -29.06 18.68
CA HIS A 250 -16.96 -29.73 18.39
C HIS A 250 -16.72 -31.10 17.76
N SER A 251 -17.66 -31.99 18.00
CA SER A 251 -17.67 -33.27 17.31
C SER A 251 -18.28 -33.10 15.91
N LEU A 252 -17.72 -33.77 14.91
CA LEU A 252 -18.12 -33.61 13.51
C LEU A 252 -19.55 -34.11 13.26
N ASP A 253 -19.99 -35.13 14.00
CA ASP A 253 -21.35 -35.67 13.96
C ASP A 253 -22.40 -34.66 14.50
N GLU A 254 -22.06 -33.92 15.57
CA GLU A 254 -22.92 -32.81 16.06
C GLU A 254 -23.06 -31.70 15.03
N ILE A 255 -21.94 -31.28 14.40
CA ILE A 255 -21.98 -30.23 13.37
C ILE A 255 -22.85 -30.65 12.19
N ILE A 256 -22.65 -31.88 11.70
CA ILE A 256 -23.42 -32.40 10.57
C ILE A 256 -24.86 -32.64 10.95
N GLY A 257 -25.15 -33.18 12.15
CA GLY A 257 -26.48 -33.33 12.66
C GLY A 257 -27.24 -32.00 12.74
N ALA A 258 -26.62 -30.96 13.27
CA ALA A 258 -27.19 -29.61 13.32
C ALA A 258 -27.43 -29.00 11.92
N ALA A 259 -26.53 -29.26 10.97
CA ALA A 259 -26.66 -28.82 9.57
C ALA A 259 -27.85 -29.51 8.87
N LEU A 260 -28.01 -30.83 9.07
CA LEU A 260 -29.11 -31.59 8.52
C LEU A 260 -30.44 -31.17 9.11
N ALA A 261 -30.53 -30.98 10.41
CA ALA A 261 -31.74 -30.48 11.09
C ALA A 261 -32.22 -29.12 10.56
N ARG A 262 -31.27 -28.22 10.22
CA ARG A 262 -31.61 -26.93 9.59
C ARG A 262 -32.14 -27.07 8.16
N GLN A 263 -31.89 -28.18 7.48
CA GLN A 263 -32.32 -28.42 6.10
C GLN A 263 -33.53 -29.40 6.02
N GLU A 264 -34.08 -29.83 7.14
CA GLU A 264 -35.15 -30.85 7.22
C GLU A 264 -36.31 -30.57 6.26
N GLY A 265 -36.82 -29.34 6.22
CA GLY A 265 -37.89 -28.93 5.29
C GLY A 265 -37.50 -28.89 3.81
N ARG A 266 -36.18 -28.97 3.46
CA ARG A 266 -35.69 -29.06 2.08
C ARG A 266 -35.36 -30.49 1.67
N LEU A 267 -35.17 -31.35 2.65
CA LEU A 267 -34.84 -32.77 2.48
C LEU A 267 -36.10 -33.64 2.40
N ASP A 268 -37.29 -33.05 2.51
CA ASP A 268 -38.55 -33.77 2.38
C ASP A 268 -38.58 -34.60 1.09
N GLY A 269 -38.77 -35.93 1.28
CA GLY A 269 -38.74 -36.89 0.17
C GLY A 269 -37.37 -37.48 -0.15
N HIS A 270 -36.29 -37.07 0.54
CA HIS A 270 -34.95 -37.63 0.36
C HIS A 270 -34.55 -38.44 1.58
N ALA A 271 -34.14 -39.71 1.38
CA ALA A 271 -33.57 -40.52 2.47
C ALA A 271 -32.10 -40.08 2.69
N VAL A 272 -31.84 -39.45 3.82
CA VAL A 272 -30.48 -39.07 4.21
C VAL A 272 -29.98 -40.05 5.26
N SER A 273 -28.81 -40.67 4.99
CA SER A 273 -28.13 -41.49 5.97
C SER A 273 -26.74 -40.93 6.23
N THR A 274 -26.30 -40.94 7.48
CA THR A 274 -24.96 -40.54 7.88
C THR A 274 -24.23 -41.73 8.48
N ALA A 275 -22.96 -41.90 8.13
CA ALA A 275 -22.11 -42.90 8.69
C ALA A 275 -20.76 -42.28 9.11
N PHE A 276 -20.43 -42.35 10.38
CA PHE A 276 -19.18 -41.85 10.92
C PHE A 276 -18.34 -42.94 11.55
N PRO A 277 -17.02 -42.91 11.40
CA PRO A 277 -16.11 -43.70 12.23
C PRO A 277 -16.29 -43.35 13.71
N THR A 278 -16.11 -44.32 14.60
CA THR A 278 -16.28 -44.18 16.05
C THR A 278 -15.18 -43.38 16.75
N ASP A 279 -14.08 -43.10 16.05
CA ASP A 279 -12.87 -42.46 16.58
C ASP A 279 -12.53 -41.14 15.88
N LEU A 280 -13.57 -40.42 15.39
CA LEU A 280 -13.37 -39.08 14.80
C LEU A 280 -12.84 -38.08 15.84
N PRO A 281 -11.73 -37.36 15.51
CA PRO A 281 -11.24 -36.30 16.39
C PRO A 281 -12.20 -35.13 16.46
N LEU A 282 -12.15 -34.39 17.55
CA LEU A 282 -12.79 -33.07 17.64
C LEU A 282 -12.14 -32.10 16.67
N VAL A 283 -12.91 -31.23 16.07
CA VAL A 283 -12.48 -30.21 15.11
C VAL A 283 -12.69 -28.81 15.67
#